data_1afb363bcf5a3601c939d14aad8ce671
#
_entry.id   1afb363bcf5a3601c939d14aad8ce671
#
_cell.length_a   1.000
_cell.length_b   1.000
_cell.length_c   1.000
_cell.angle_alpha   90.00
_cell.angle_beta   90.00
_cell.angle_gamma   90.00
#
_symmetry.space_group_name_H-M   'P 1'
#
loop_
_entity.id
_entity.type
_entity.pdbx_description
1 polymer ?
#
loop_
_entity_poly.entity_id
_entity_poly.type
_entity_poly.pdbx_seq_one_letter_code
_entity_poly.pdbx_strand_id
1 'polypeptide(L)'
;VALLFAGSLFAHHSSQAQFGEFGSNTKNFEGRIAKISWGNPHITMDIEITGGDIPAGEKWRLLSHPTGVQEAYGFAKSDFAVGDTISIIGWLGLRDQPVFWPRAIKVNDGPMRSNLRFTDMIDIANGTFEAMNIQPPANLNGSPPARAGEEVTAKLAEMGLLDENGNVIWPPR
;
A
#
# COMPACT_ATOMS: atom_id res chain seq x y z
N VAL A 1 -26.17 -15.92 39.65
CA VAL A 1 -26.22 -15.93 38.16
C VAL A 1 -25.23 -14.83 37.73
N ALA A 2 -24.03 -15.20 37.28
CA ALA A 2 -23.04 -14.29 36.76
C ALA A 2 -23.23 -14.19 35.25
N LEU A 3 -23.67 -13.04 34.74
CA LEU A 3 -23.66 -12.75 33.31
C LEU A 3 -22.22 -12.39 32.90
N LEU A 4 -21.57 -13.31 32.19
CA LEU A 4 -20.33 -13.05 31.45
C LEU A 4 -20.70 -12.28 30.18
N PHE A 5 -20.48 -10.97 30.17
CA PHE A 5 -20.44 -10.18 28.95
C PHE A 5 -19.16 -10.53 28.19
N ALA A 6 -19.26 -11.45 27.23
CA ALA A 6 -18.24 -11.61 26.22
C ALA A 6 -18.30 -10.40 25.27
N GLY A 7 -17.58 -9.34 25.60
CA GLY A 7 -17.36 -8.23 24.69
C GLY A 7 -16.57 -8.74 23.49
N SER A 8 -17.16 -8.65 22.29
CA SER A 8 -16.48 -8.92 21.03
C SER A 8 -15.29 -7.97 20.91
N LEU A 9 -14.09 -8.49 21.16
CA LEU A 9 -12.84 -7.78 20.89
C LEU A 9 -12.73 -7.67 19.35
N PHE A 10 -13.32 -6.63 18.79
CA PHE A 10 -12.98 -6.18 17.45
C PHE A 10 -11.56 -5.60 17.49
N ALA A 11 -10.58 -6.48 17.44
CA ALA A 11 -9.20 -6.10 17.18
C ALA A 11 -9.04 -5.75 15.69
N HIS A 12 -9.80 -4.78 15.20
CA HIS A 12 -9.44 -4.05 14.00
C HIS A 12 -8.27 -3.14 14.40
N HIS A 13 -7.06 -3.64 14.24
CA HIS A 13 -5.89 -2.79 14.23
C HIS A 13 -6.08 -1.79 13.11
N SER A 14 -6.58 -0.61 13.45
CA SER A 14 -6.65 0.50 12.51
C SER A 14 -5.24 0.76 12.01
N SER A 15 -5.02 0.71 10.70
CA SER A 15 -3.72 1.08 10.11
C SER A 15 -3.31 2.49 10.56
N GLN A 16 -4.27 3.39 10.81
CA GLN A 16 -4.02 4.70 11.40
C GLN A 16 -3.47 4.63 12.82
N ALA A 17 -3.90 3.68 13.65
CA ALA A 17 -3.35 3.51 15.00
C ALA A 17 -1.90 3.03 14.99
N GLN A 18 -1.50 2.31 13.95
CA GLN A 18 -0.15 1.77 13.80
C GLN A 18 0.78 2.69 13.00
N PHE A 19 0.28 3.40 11.99
CA PHE A 19 1.08 4.19 11.05
C PHE A 19 0.75 5.69 11.07
N GLY A 20 -0.23 6.15 11.86
CA GLY A 20 -0.69 7.54 11.86
C GLY A 20 -1.49 7.93 10.62
N GLU A 21 -1.57 9.23 10.37
CA GLU A 21 -2.18 9.73 9.13
C GLU A 21 -1.31 9.38 7.92
N PHE A 22 -1.94 8.78 6.92
CA PHE A 22 -1.26 8.44 5.68
C PHE A 22 -0.67 9.70 5.03
N GLY A 23 0.62 9.65 4.71
CA GLY A 23 1.39 10.75 4.15
C GLY A 23 2.22 11.56 5.14
N SER A 24 1.93 11.53 6.44
CA SER A 24 2.64 12.34 7.44
C SER A 24 4.07 11.86 7.74
N ASN A 25 4.36 10.58 7.51
CA ASN A 25 5.67 9.97 7.82
C ASN A 25 6.12 9.01 6.69
N THR A 26 6.13 9.54 5.47
CA THR A 26 6.58 8.79 4.30
C THR A 26 8.11 8.82 4.20
N LYS A 27 8.71 7.68 3.97
CA LYS A 27 10.15 7.47 3.80
C LYS A 27 10.43 6.63 2.56
N ASN A 28 11.61 6.87 1.99
CA ASN A 28 12.15 6.07 0.89
C ASN A 28 13.30 5.23 1.45
N PHE A 29 13.29 3.95 1.14
CA PHE A 29 14.37 3.07 1.56
C PHE A 29 14.57 1.92 0.59
N GLU A 30 15.78 1.41 0.63
CA GLU A 30 16.23 0.28 -0.17
C GLU A 30 16.63 -0.85 0.76
N GLY A 31 16.46 -2.07 0.31
CA GLY A 31 16.83 -3.23 1.10
C GLY A 31 16.89 -4.50 0.29
N ARG A 32 17.12 -5.58 1.01
CA ARG A 32 17.11 -6.94 0.50
C ARG A 32 16.06 -7.76 1.25
N ILE A 33 15.27 -8.52 0.54
CA ILE A 33 14.26 -9.39 1.15
C ILE A 33 14.97 -10.55 1.86
N ALA A 34 14.85 -10.63 3.18
CA ALA A 34 15.40 -11.70 4.00
C ALA A 34 14.41 -12.83 4.24
N LYS A 35 13.10 -12.52 4.29
CA LYS A 35 12.04 -13.49 4.52
C LYS A 35 10.73 -13.01 3.91
N ILE A 36 9.90 -13.94 3.44
CA ILE A 36 8.56 -13.67 2.92
C ILE A 36 7.56 -14.59 3.63
N SER A 37 6.48 -14.01 4.12
CA SER A 37 5.28 -14.71 4.57
C SER A 37 4.09 -14.23 3.73
N TRP A 38 3.75 -15.00 2.72
CA TRP A 38 2.66 -14.70 1.79
C TRP A 38 1.38 -15.37 2.27
N GLY A 39 0.58 -14.66 3.06
CA GLY A 39 -0.63 -15.20 3.68
C GLY A 39 -1.57 -14.13 4.21
N ASN A 40 -2.71 -14.57 4.71
CA ASN A 40 -3.71 -13.73 5.37
C ASN A 40 -3.49 -13.73 6.90
N PRO A 41 -3.89 -12.68 7.63
CA PRO A 41 -4.58 -11.48 7.16
C PRO A 41 -3.70 -10.45 6.46
N HIS A 42 -2.38 -10.58 6.54
CA HIS A 42 -1.40 -9.66 5.97
C HIS A 42 -0.21 -10.41 5.40
N ILE A 43 0.24 -9.97 4.22
CA ILE A 43 1.55 -10.34 3.71
C ILE A 43 2.60 -9.61 4.53
N THR A 44 3.65 -10.30 4.95
CA THR A 44 4.80 -9.69 5.61
C THR A 44 6.10 -10.06 4.94
N MET A 45 7.06 -9.14 4.93
CA MET A 45 8.42 -9.40 4.50
C MET A 45 9.38 -8.82 5.51
N ASP A 46 10.41 -9.57 5.89
CA ASP A 46 11.52 -9.03 6.67
C ASP A 46 12.57 -8.51 5.68
N ILE A 47 12.96 -7.24 5.84
CA ILE A 47 13.86 -6.52 4.93
C ILE A 47 15.11 -6.11 5.69
N GLU A 48 16.28 -6.42 5.13
CA GLU A 48 17.56 -5.87 5.55
C GLU A 48 17.79 -4.57 4.77
N ILE A 49 17.81 -3.45 5.49
CA ILE A 49 17.96 -2.12 4.89
C ILE A 49 19.38 -1.96 4.34
N THR A 50 19.49 -1.49 3.10
CA THR A 50 20.77 -1.22 2.43
C THR A 50 21.01 0.27 2.17
N GLY A 51 19.95 1.10 2.28
CA GLY A 51 20.08 2.54 2.06
C GLY A 51 18.75 3.28 2.09
N GLY A 52 18.80 4.56 1.76
CA GLY A 52 17.65 5.48 1.77
C GLY A 52 17.58 6.32 3.05
N ASP A 53 16.38 6.64 3.48
CA ASP A 53 16.10 7.47 4.66
C ASP A 53 16.28 6.73 6.00
N ILE A 54 16.55 5.43 5.96
CA ILE A 54 16.78 4.58 7.12
C ILE A 54 18.23 4.07 7.06
N PRO A 55 18.97 4.03 8.19
CA PRO A 55 20.32 3.55 8.22
C PRO A 55 20.48 2.13 7.68
N ALA A 56 21.51 1.92 6.86
CA ALA A 56 21.83 0.59 6.36
C ALA A 56 22.23 -0.36 7.51
N GLY A 57 21.88 -1.64 7.37
CA GLY A 57 22.14 -2.68 8.36
C GLY A 57 20.98 -2.91 9.34
N GLU A 58 19.98 -2.04 9.35
CA GLU A 58 18.77 -2.25 10.14
C GLU A 58 17.90 -3.34 9.52
N LYS A 59 17.07 -3.99 10.37
CA LYS A 59 16.08 -4.97 9.96
C LYS A 59 14.69 -4.44 10.21
N TRP A 60 13.93 -4.35 9.15
CA TRP A 60 12.58 -3.81 9.18
C TRP A 60 11.57 -4.83 8.64
N ARG A 61 10.34 -4.71 9.07
CA ARG A 61 9.22 -5.54 8.59
C ARG A 61 8.29 -4.72 7.70
N LEU A 62 8.15 -5.14 6.46
CA LEU A 62 7.06 -4.72 5.59
C LEU A 62 5.78 -5.44 6.02
N LEU A 63 4.71 -4.68 6.22
CA LEU A 63 3.35 -5.17 6.44
C LEU A 63 2.48 -4.68 5.27
N SER A 64 1.84 -5.59 4.55
CA SER A 64 1.05 -5.25 3.37
C SER A 64 -0.37 -5.81 3.45
N HIS A 65 -1.09 -5.71 2.37
CA HIS A 65 -2.48 -6.16 2.24
C HIS A 65 -2.63 -7.69 2.36
N PRO A 66 -3.86 -8.21 2.58
CA PRO A 66 -4.18 -9.60 2.35
C PRO A 66 -3.84 -10.04 0.92
N THR A 67 -3.58 -11.33 0.72
CA THR A 67 -3.13 -11.88 -0.57
C THR A 67 -4.03 -11.51 -1.75
N GLY A 68 -5.36 -11.65 -1.61
CA GLY A 68 -6.29 -11.33 -2.70
C GLY A 68 -6.33 -9.84 -3.06
N VAL A 69 -6.09 -8.93 -2.09
CA VAL A 69 -5.98 -7.50 -2.36
C VAL A 69 -4.67 -7.19 -3.06
N GLN A 70 -3.58 -7.82 -2.63
CA GLN A 70 -2.26 -7.65 -3.22
C GLN A 70 -2.25 -8.11 -4.68
N GLU A 71 -2.87 -9.25 -4.96
CA GLU A 71 -3.02 -9.79 -6.32
C GLU A 71 -3.88 -8.89 -7.21
N ALA A 72 -4.97 -8.31 -6.66
CA ALA A 72 -5.78 -7.34 -7.39
C ALA A 72 -4.99 -6.07 -7.78
N TYR A 73 -3.97 -5.71 -7.01
CA TYR A 73 -3.06 -4.61 -7.33
C TYR A 73 -1.95 -5.00 -8.32
N GLY A 74 -1.94 -6.24 -8.77
CA GLY A 74 -0.99 -6.73 -9.77
C GLY A 74 0.31 -7.28 -9.21
N PHE A 75 0.37 -7.55 -7.89
CA PHE A 75 1.50 -8.23 -7.28
C PHE A 75 1.18 -9.70 -7.04
N ALA A 76 1.94 -10.59 -7.62
CA ALA A 76 1.86 -12.02 -7.35
C ALA A 76 2.97 -12.46 -6.37
N LYS A 77 2.78 -13.60 -5.71
CA LYS A 77 3.82 -14.18 -4.86
C LYS A 77 5.13 -14.42 -5.63
N SER A 78 5.04 -14.77 -6.91
CA SER A 78 6.17 -15.01 -7.80
C SER A 78 7.00 -13.77 -8.13
N ASP A 79 6.47 -12.56 -7.85
CA ASP A 79 7.20 -11.31 -8.08
C ASP A 79 8.27 -11.05 -7.02
N PHE A 80 8.32 -11.86 -5.95
CA PHE A 80 9.19 -11.67 -4.81
C PHE A 80 9.93 -12.96 -4.46
N ALA A 81 11.24 -12.87 -4.33
CA ALA A 81 12.07 -13.94 -3.83
C ALA A 81 12.98 -13.45 -2.68
N VAL A 82 13.34 -14.36 -1.78
CA VAL A 82 14.37 -14.08 -0.78
C VAL A 82 15.68 -13.79 -1.50
N GLY A 83 16.33 -12.70 -1.15
CA GLY A 83 17.54 -12.20 -1.79
C GLY A 83 17.31 -11.10 -2.83
N ASP A 84 16.06 -10.88 -3.30
CA ASP A 84 15.75 -9.77 -4.20
C ASP A 84 16.06 -8.43 -3.55
N THR A 85 16.49 -7.47 -4.37
CA THR A 85 16.55 -6.06 -3.98
C THR A 85 15.15 -5.46 -4.05
N ILE A 86 14.85 -4.57 -3.10
CA ILE A 86 13.56 -3.91 -3.03
C ILE A 86 13.77 -2.43 -2.73
N SER A 87 13.09 -1.56 -3.49
CA SER A 87 13.00 -0.13 -3.17
C SER A 87 11.56 0.17 -2.80
N ILE A 88 11.37 0.92 -1.74
CA ILE A 88 10.05 1.13 -1.13
C ILE A 88 9.87 2.61 -0.82
N ILE A 89 8.69 3.12 -1.16
CA ILE A 89 8.12 4.33 -0.60
C ILE A 89 7.06 3.87 0.39
N GLY A 90 7.17 4.22 1.66
CA GLY A 90 6.25 3.70 2.66
C GLY A 90 6.11 4.57 3.90
N TRP A 91 5.10 4.27 4.70
CA TRP A 91 4.85 4.90 6.00
C TRP A 91 5.49 4.09 7.10
N LEU A 92 6.22 4.77 7.97
CA LEU A 92 6.81 4.14 9.14
C LEU A 92 5.77 3.90 10.22
N GLY A 93 5.94 2.80 10.95
CA GLY A 93 5.20 2.52 12.16
C GLY A 93 5.44 3.59 13.22
N LEU A 94 4.39 3.91 13.98
CA LEU A 94 4.50 4.79 15.13
C LEU A 94 5.27 4.12 16.28
N ARG A 95 5.81 4.93 17.19
CA ARG A 95 6.48 4.47 18.41
C ARG A 95 7.74 3.65 18.15
N ASP A 96 8.56 4.06 17.18
CA ASP A 96 9.85 3.46 16.84
C ASP A 96 9.79 1.94 16.54
N GLN A 97 8.64 1.45 16.13
CA GLN A 97 8.52 0.07 15.68
C GLN A 97 9.16 -0.06 14.29
N PRO A 98 10.09 -1.01 14.08
CA PRO A 98 10.73 -1.24 12.79
C PRO A 98 9.77 -1.96 11.82
N VAL A 99 8.64 -1.33 11.56
CA VAL A 99 7.59 -1.78 10.65
C VAL A 99 7.19 -0.65 9.72
N PHE A 100 6.89 -0.96 8.48
CA PHE A 100 6.40 0.00 7.52
C PHE A 100 5.27 -0.59 6.67
N TRP A 101 4.42 0.30 6.18
CA TRP A 101 3.39 -0.01 5.22
C TRP A 101 3.80 0.55 3.86
N PRO A 102 3.97 -0.27 2.81
CA PRO A 102 4.43 0.21 1.52
C PRO A 102 3.32 0.99 0.80
N ARG A 103 3.67 2.17 0.31
CA ARG A 103 2.88 2.93 -0.65
C ARG A 103 3.18 2.50 -2.07
N ALA A 104 4.45 2.34 -2.38
CA ALA A 104 4.90 1.83 -3.66
C ALA A 104 6.11 0.92 -3.47
N ILE A 105 6.24 -0.06 -4.34
CA ILE A 105 7.26 -1.10 -4.29
C ILE A 105 7.89 -1.25 -5.68
N LYS A 106 9.21 -1.29 -5.70
CA LYS A 106 10.01 -1.72 -6.85
C LYS A 106 10.79 -2.96 -6.44
N VAL A 107 10.76 -4.00 -7.25
CA VAL A 107 11.54 -5.24 -7.04
C VAL A 107 12.58 -5.32 -8.14
N ASN A 108 13.84 -5.49 -7.76
CA ASN A 108 14.99 -5.53 -8.66
C ASN A 108 14.96 -4.33 -9.64
N ASP A 109 15.20 -4.56 -10.92
CA ASP A 109 15.18 -3.54 -11.96
C ASP A 109 13.77 -3.28 -12.55
N GLY A 110 12.74 -3.84 -11.94
CA GLY A 110 11.36 -3.61 -12.35
C GLY A 110 10.88 -2.17 -12.12
N PRO A 111 9.67 -1.84 -12.56
CA PRO A 111 9.10 -0.52 -12.31
C PRO A 111 8.69 -0.34 -10.84
N MET A 112 8.64 0.92 -10.37
CA MET A 112 7.99 1.27 -9.12
C MET A 112 6.47 1.15 -9.32
N ARG A 113 5.80 0.28 -8.54
CA ARG A 113 4.36 0.02 -8.66
C ARG A 113 3.65 0.40 -7.36
N SER A 114 2.49 1.01 -7.48
CA SER A 114 1.66 1.34 -6.32
C SER A 114 1.18 0.09 -5.58
N ASN A 115 1.15 0.20 -4.26
CA ASN A 115 0.66 -0.82 -3.33
C ASN A 115 -0.47 -0.27 -2.45
N LEU A 116 -1.19 0.73 -2.92
CA LEU A 116 -2.23 1.40 -2.14
C LEU A 116 -3.64 1.02 -2.59
N ARG A 117 -4.57 1.32 -1.69
CA ARG A 117 -6.01 1.34 -1.94
C ARG A 117 -6.43 2.60 -2.69
N PHE A 118 -7.72 2.77 -2.85
CA PHE A 118 -8.45 3.88 -3.47
C PHE A 118 -8.03 5.31 -3.05
N THR A 119 -7.25 5.50 -1.97
CA THR A 119 -6.61 6.80 -1.66
C THR A 119 -5.69 7.25 -2.78
N ASP A 120 -5.19 6.32 -3.58
CA ASP A 120 -4.34 6.59 -4.74
C ASP A 120 -5.09 7.27 -5.87
N MET A 121 -6.41 7.17 -5.89
CA MET A 121 -7.21 7.85 -6.89
C MET A 121 -7.00 9.38 -6.83
N ILE A 122 -6.78 9.93 -5.63
CA ILE A 122 -6.44 11.34 -5.44
C ILE A 122 -5.07 11.63 -6.06
N ASP A 123 -4.10 10.79 -5.78
CA ASP A 123 -2.73 10.96 -6.26
C ASP A 123 -2.64 10.76 -7.78
N ILE A 124 -3.40 9.82 -8.34
CA ILE A 124 -3.52 9.63 -9.78
C ILE A 124 -4.19 10.85 -10.39
N ALA A 125 -5.32 11.29 -9.86
CA ALA A 125 -6.07 12.44 -10.36
C ALA A 125 -5.27 13.76 -10.32
N ASN A 126 -4.37 13.90 -9.35
CA ASN A 126 -3.49 15.05 -9.21
C ASN A 126 -2.17 14.96 -9.99
N GLY A 127 -1.92 13.84 -10.69
CA GLY A 127 -0.68 13.62 -11.44
C GLY A 127 0.53 13.28 -10.54
N THR A 128 0.32 13.00 -9.26
CA THR A 128 1.41 12.67 -8.32
C THR A 128 2.13 11.39 -8.73
N PHE A 129 1.41 10.39 -9.18
CA PHE A 129 2.00 9.12 -9.63
C PHE A 129 2.88 9.30 -10.86
N GLU A 130 2.43 10.10 -11.83
CA GLU A 130 3.22 10.42 -13.02
C GLU A 130 4.50 11.16 -12.63
N ALA A 131 4.40 12.19 -11.78
CA ALA A 131 5.54 12.96 -11.31
C ALA A 131 6.57 12.12 -10.53
N MET A 132 6.10 11.10 -9.81
CA MET A 132 6.95 10.16 -9.06
C MET A 132 7.36 8.92 -9.86
N ASN A 133 6.91 8.80 -11.12
CA ASN A 133 7.12 7.62 -11.96
C ASN A 133 6.63 6.31 -11.28
N ILE A 134 5.48 6.38 -10.61
CA ILE A 134 4.84 5.24 -9.97
C ILE A 134 3.78 4.69 -10.91
N GLN A 135 3.84 3.41 -11.22
CA GLN A 135 2.78 2.74 -11.96
C GLN A 135 1.57 2.52 -11.05
N PRO A 136 0.37 2.92 -11.50
CA PRO A 136 -0.85 2.66 -10.74
C PRO A 136 -1.09 1.15 -10.52
N PRO A 137 -1.95 0.78 -9.55
CA PRO A 137 -2.36 -0.60 -9.38
C PRO A 137 -3.01 -1.18 -10.65
N ALA A 138 -2.85 -2.48 -10.87
CA ALA A 138 -3.39 -3.15 -12.05
C ALA A 138 -4.93 -3.11 -12.12
N ASN A 139 -5.59 -3.06 -10.95
CA ASN A 139 -7.05 -3.02 -10.86
C ASN A 139 -7.53 -2.06 -9.76
N LEU A 140 -8.18 -1.01 -10.18
CA LEU A 140 -8.85 -0.03 -9.32
C LEU A 140 -10.37 0.03 -9.57
N ASN A 141 -10.93 -0.99 -10.24
CA ASN A 141 -12.36 -1.02 -10.53
C ASN A 141 -13.18 -1.09 -9.23
N GLY A 142 -14.27 -0.35 -9.19
CA GLY A 142 -15.20 -0.30 -8.08
C GLY A 142 -15.62 1.10 -7.71
N SER A 143 -16.42 1.22 -6.64
CA SER A 143 -16.87 2.53 -6.17
C SER A 143 -15.68 3.37 -5.68
N PRO A 144 -15.61 4.66 -6.03
CA PRO A 144 -14.64 5.58 -5.46
C PRO A 144 -14.74 5.55 -3.93
N PRO A 145 -13.64 5.78 -3.23
CA PRO A 145 -13.71 5.86 -1.77
C PRO A 145 -14.65 6.99 -1.35
N ALA A 146 -15.52 6.73 -0.40
CA ALA A 146 -16.46 7.72 0.14
C ALA A 146 -15.76 9.03 0.64
N ARG A 147 -14.44 8.98 0.86
CA ARG A 147 -13.61 10.11 1.29
C ARG A 147 -13.00 10.89 0.12
N ALA A 148 -13.18 10.45 -1.12
CA ALA A 148 -12.58 11.13 -2.27
C ALA A 148 -13.11 12.55 -2.47
N GLY A 149 -14.34 12.82 -2.03
CA GLY A 149 -15.00 14.12 -2.20
C GLY A 149 -15.44 14.38 -3.64
N GLU A 150 -16.23 15.43 -3.81
CA GLU A 150 -16.79 15.81 -5.13
C GLU A 150 -15.71 16.23 -6.13
N GLU A 151 -14.68 16.92 -5.66
CA GLU A 151 -13.59 17.43 -6.51
C GLU A 151 -12.81 16.28 -7.16
N VAL A 152 -12.44 15.26 -6.39
CA VAL A 152 -11.71 14.07 -6.92
C VAL A 152 -12.60 13.27 -7.86
N THR A 153 -13.89 13.11 -7.50
CA THR A 153 -14.85 12.41 -8.35
C THR A 153 -15.01 13.13 -9.70
N ALA A 154 -15.12 14.47 -9.68
CA ALA A 154 -15.19 15.28 -10.90
C ALA A 154 -13.93 15.12 -11.75
N LYS A 155 -12.75 15.12 -11.14
CA LYS A 155 -11.48 14.94 -11.84
C LYS A 155 -11.33 13.54 -12.45
N LEU A 156 -11.76 12.51 -11.73
CA LEU A 156 -11.80 11.13 -12.27
C LEU A 156 -12.75 11.02 -13.47
N ALA A 157 -13.91 11.72 -13.42
CA ALA A 157 -14.84 11.79 -14.54
C ALA A 157 -14.23 12.52 -15.75
N GLU A 158 -13.57 13.66 -15.52
CA GLU A 158 -12.84 14.40 -16.55
C GLU A 158 -11.75 13.56 -17.22
N MET A 159 -11.08 12.72 -16.47
CA MET A 159 -10.08 11.77 -16.97
C MET A 159 -10.69 10.53 -17.67
N GLY A 160 -12.02 10.40 -17.72
CA GLY A 160 -12.70 9.24 -18.31
C GLY A 160 -12.55 7.95 -17.48
N LEU A 161 -12.29 8.09 -16.20
CA LEU A 161 -12.05 6.96 -15.28
C LEU A 161 -13.31 6.50 -14.53
N LEU A 162 -14.49 7.04 -14.84
CA LEU A 162 -15.75 6.61 -14.25
C LEU A 162 -16.72 6.06 -15.31
N ASP A 163 -17.47 5.02 -14.93
CA ASP A 163 -18.60 4.53 -15.72
C ASP A 163 -19.88 5.37 -15.49
N GLU A 164 -20.97 5.02 -16.19
CA GLU A 164 -22.26 5.67 -16.07
C GLU A 164 -22.88 5.61 -14.65
N ASN A 165 -22.43 4.69 -13.82
CA ASN A 165 -22.85 4.51 -12.44
C ASN A 165 -21.90 5.20 -11.44
N GLY A 166 -20.87 5.89 -11.93
CA GLY A 166 -19.86 6.57 -11.12
C GLY A 166 -18.81 5.63 -10.52
N ASN A 167 -18.70 4.39 -10.99
CA ASN A 167 -17.64 3.49 -10.55
C ASN A 167 -16.36 3.69 -11.38
N VAL A 168 -15.23 3.52 -10.74
CA VAL A 168 -13.92 3.61 -11.40
C VAL A 168 -13.74 2.48 -12.41
N ILE A 169 -13.32 2.87 -13.63
CA ILE A 169 -12.89 1.95 -14.69
C ILE A 169 -11.37 2.04 -14.80
N TRP A 170 -10.68 0.97 -14.47
CA TRP A 170 -9.24 0.90 -14.57
C TRP A 170 -8.77 -0.41 -15.20
N PRO A 171 -7.78 -0.44 -16.12
CA PRO A 171 -7.17 0.73 -16.78
C PRO A 171 -8.16 1.50 -17.67
N PRO A 172 -7.90 2.79 -17.97
CA PRO A 172 -8.75 3.55 -18.90
C PRO A 172 -8.80 2.84 -20.24
N ARG A 173 -9.99 2.86 -20.87
CA ARG A 173 -10.24 2.23 -22.17
C ARG A 173 -9.69 3.07 -23.31
#